data_40e13d87f2709df7c901e2d4a8e17aed
#
_entry.id   40e13d87f2709df7c901e2d4a8e17aed
#
_cell.length_a   1.000
_cell.length_b   1.000
_cell.length_c   1.000
_cell.angle_alpha   90.00
_cell.angle_beta   90.00
_cell.angle_gamma   90.00
#
_symmetry.space_group_name_H-M   'P 1'
#
loop_
_entity.id
_entity.type
_entity.pdbx_description
1 polymer ?
#
loop_
_entity_poly.entity_id
_entity_poly.type
_entity_poly.pdbx_seq_one_letter_code
_entity_poly.pdbx_strand_id
1 'polypeptide(L)'
;RDLLENFGGHTYAAGLSMKVENVTEFTRRFEEYVTNHILPEQTNATIDIDAQLDFRDITPKFFFDLKKFNPFGPENHKPVFATLNVYDYGTSKVVGREQEHIKLELVDNKSNNVMNGIAFGQSSQVRYIKTKQSFNICYTIEENSHKRGEIQLQIEDIKPSGF
;
A
#
# COMPACT_ATOMS: atom_id res chain seq x y z
N ARG A 1 -6.81 -10.99 32.44
CA ARG A 1 -6.24 -12.34 32.59
C ARG A 1 -7.30 -13.37 32.98
N ASP A 2 -8.24 -13.00 33.80
CA ASP A 2 -9.30 -13.86 34.35
C ASP A 2 -10.22 -14.52 33.29
N LEU A 3 -10.33 -13.93 32.09
CA LEU A 3 -11.14 -14.44 30.97
C LEU A 3 -10.36 -15.34 30.02
N LEU A 4 -9.02 -15.36 30.11
CA LEU A 4 -8.15 -16.06 29.15
C LEU A 4 -7.64 -17.39 29.72
N GLU A 5 -7.66 -18.43 28.91
CA GLU A 5 -7.03 -19.71 29.20
C GLU A 5 -5.54 -19.68 28.84
N ASN A 6 -5.21 -19.06 27.69
CA ASN A 6 -3.85 -18.92 27.23
C ASN A 6 -3.66 -17.64 26.46
N PHE A 7 -2.47 -17.06 26.49
CA PHE A 7 -2.11 -15.89 25.67
C PHE A 7 -0.61 -15.81 25.51
N GLY A 8 -0.17 -15.24 24.39
CA GLY A 8 1.22 -14.98 24.09
C GLY A 8 1.33 -14.09 22.86
N GLY A 9 2.48 -13.45 22.68
CA GLY A 9 2.67 -12.59 21.54
C GLY A 9 4.05 -11.97 21.50
N HIS A 10 4.28 -11.22 20.45
CA HIS A 10 5.44 -10.37 20.23
C HIS A 10 4.99 -9.04 19.64
N THR A 11 5.89 -8.15 19.29
CA THR A 11 5.60 -6.77 18.84
C THR A 11 4.54 -6.69 17.73
N TYR A 12 4.48 -7.66 16.83
CA TYR A 12 3.62 -7.60 15.64
C TYR A 12 2.42 -8.53 15.66
N ALA A 13 2.35 -9.47 16.59
CA ALA A 13 1.23 -10.39 16.66
C ALA A 13 1.03 -10.96 18.08
N ALA A 14 -0.21 -11.09 18.50
CA ALA A 14 -0.57 -11.76 19.73
C ALA A 14 -1.67 -12.80 19.45
N GLY A 15 -1.54 -13.94 20.13
CA GLY A 15 -2.54 -15.00 20.12
C GLY A 15 -3.12 -15.20 21.52
N LEU A 16 -4.38 -15.55 21.59
CA LEU A 16 -5.04 -15.86 22.85
C LEU A 16 -6.11 -16.95 22.66
N SER A 17 -6.42 -17.67 23.73
CA SER A 17 -7.54 -18.59 23.79
C SER A 17 -8.39 -18.32 25.02
N MET A 18 -9.69 -18.52 24.86
CA MET A 18 -10.65 -18.35 25.94
C MET A 18 -11.87 -19.24 25.71
N LYS A 19 -12.67 -19.44 26.74
CA LYS A 19 -13.98 -20.06 26.60
C LYS A 19 -14.93 -19.18 25.81
N VAL A 20 -15.78 -19.78 24.98
CA VAL A 20 -16.74 -19.05 24.13
C VAL A 20 -17.63 -18.11 24.96
N GLU A 21 -18.02 -18.53 26.17
CA GLU A 21 -18.83 -17.74 27.10
C GLU A 21 -18.17 -16.43 27.53
N ASN A 22 -16.83 -16.34 27.49
CA ASN A 22 -16.05 -15.17 27.86
C ASN A 22 -15.84 -14.15 26.72
N VAL A 23 -16.14 -14.51 25.48
CA VAL A 23 -15.86 -13.68 24.29
C VAL A 23 -16.53 -12.31 24.39
N THR A 24 -17.80 -12.26 24.74
CA THR A 24 -18.56 -11.00 24.83
C THR A 24 -17.96 -10.04 25.87
N GLU A 25 -17.65 -10.53 27.05
CA GLU A 25 -17.07 -9.72 28.12
C GLU A 25 -15.62 -9.34 27.81
N PHE A 26 -14.85 -10.23 27.15
CA PHE A 26 -13.52 -9.92 26.67
C PHE A 26 -13.56 -8.77 25.65
N THR A 27 -14.44 -8.87 24.63
CA THR A 27 -14.58 -7.82 23.61
C THR A 27 -14.89 -6.47 24.25
N ARG A 28 -15.87 -6.41 25.14
CA ARG A 28 -16.24 -5.19 25.85
C ARG A 28 -15.06 -4.57 26.58
N ARG A 29 -14.35 -5.35 27.41
CA ARG A 29 -13.18 -4.85 28.17
C ARG A 29 -12.00 -4.48 27.26
N PHE A 30 -11.81 -5.21 26.17
CA PHE A 30 -10.74 -4.94 25.21
C PHE A 30 -10.99 -3.63 24.48
N GLU A 31 -12.19 -3.40 23.98
CA GLU A 31 -12.57 -2.14 23.32
C GLU A 31 -12.47 -0.94 24.26
N GLU A 32 -12.96 -1.08 25.50
CA GLU A 32 -12.84 -0.04 26.54
C GLU A 32 -11.37 0.29 26.82
N TYR A 33 -10.54 -0.73 26.96
CA TYR A 33 -9.11 -0.54 27.20
C TYR A 33 -8.42 0.16 26.01
N VAL A 34 -8.65 -0.32 24.80
CA VAL A 34 -8.07 0.25 23.58
C VAL A 34 -8.52 1.71 23.41
N THR A 35 -9.80 1.99 23.54
CA THR A 35 -10.35 3.35 23.41
C THR A 35 -9.68 4.34 24.36
N ASN A 36 -9.37 3.90 25.57
CA ASN A 36 -8.77 4.76 26.60
C ASN A 36 -7.23 4.89 26.52
N HIS A 37 -6.57 4.00 25.74
CA HIS A 37 -5.09 3.93 25.73
C HIS A 37 -4.49 4.08 24.32
N ILE A 38 -5.30 3.98 23.27
CA ILE A 38 -4.79 4.15 21.89
C ILE A 38 -4.40 5.62 21.67
N LEU A 39 -3.22 5.83 21.12
CA LEU A 39 -2.77 7.16 20.78
C LEU A 39 -3.31 7.56 19.39
N PRO A 40 -3.59 8.86 19.15
CA PRO A 40 -4.07 9.33 17.84
C PRO A 40 -3.17 8.91 16.68
N GLU A 41 -1.86 8.86 16.89
CA GLU A 41 -0.88 8.43 15.89
C GLU A 41 -1.04 6.94 15.51
N GLN A 42 -1.54 6.11 16.42
CA GLN A 42 -1.76 4.68 16.19
C GLN A 42 -3.05 4.39 15.41
N THR A 43 -3.95 5.37 15.29
CA THR A 43 -5.19 5.24 14.51
C THR A 43 -5.04 5.65 13.06
N ASN A 44 -3.96 6.36 12.72
CA ASN A 44 -3.68 6.81 11.37
C ASN A 44 -2.66 5.87 10.71
N ALA A 45 -3.08 5.17 9.68
CA ALA A 45 -2.15 4.42 8.86
C ALA A 45 -1.22 5.41 8.13
N THR A 46 0.08 5.26 8.33
CA THR A 46 1.12 6.03 7.64
C THR A 46 1.90 5.13 6.70
N ILE A 47 2.34 5.69 5.59
CA ILE A 47 3.26 5.03 4.66
C ILE A 47 4.55 5.85 4.66
N ASP A 48 5.64 5.22 5.11
CA ASP A 48 6.96 5.83 5.04
C ASP A 48 7.48 5.78 3.61
N ILE A 49 7.89 6.93 3.08
CA ILE A 49 8.37 7.09 1.72
C ILE A 49 9.89 7.26 1.77
N ASP A 50 10.63 6.31 1.17
CA ASP A 50 12.08 6.31 1.18
C ASP A 50 12.68 7.36 0.23
N ALA A 51 12.05 7.57 -0.93
CA ALA A 51 12.50 8.59 -1.89
C ALA A 51 11.40 9.02 -2.86
N GLN A 52 11.53 10.24 -3.37
CA GLN A 52 10.74 10.71 -4.50
C GLN A 52 11.50 10.45 -5.81
N LEU A 53 10.82 9.89 -6.80
CA LEU A 53 11.35 9.58 -8.13
C LEU A 53 10.50 10.24 -9.22
N ASP A 54 11.14 10.61 -10.33
CA ASP A 54 10.45 10.83 -11.60
C ASP A 54 10.38 9.48 -12.36
N PHE A 55 9.38 9.24 -13.20
CA PHE A 55 9.28 7.98 -13.95
C PHE A 55 10.49 7.69 -14.86
N ARG A 56 11.19 8.71 -15.32
CA ARG A 56 12.43 8.54 -16.10
C ARG A 56 13.57 7.90 -15.30
N ASP A 57 13.53 7.97 -13.96
CA ASP A 57 14.56 7.40 -13.10
C ASP A 57 14.36 5.90 -12.90
N ILE A 58 13.13 5.39 -13.18
CA ILE A 58 12.75 3.99 -13.05
C ILE A 58 13.20 3.20 -14.29
N THR A 59 14.50 3.00 -14.38
CA THR A 59 15.12 2.28 -15.50
C THR A 59 15.28 0.78 -15.19
N PRO A 60 15.48 -0.07 -16.21
CA PRO A 60 15.83 -1.49 -15.98
C PRO A 60 17.08 -1.65 -15.11
N LYS A 61 18.07 -0.75 -15.25
CA LYS A 61 19.27 -0.76 -14.41
C LYS A 61 18.93 -0.44 -12.97
N PHE A 62 18.13 0.59 -12.71
CA PHE A 62 17.68 0.95 -11.36
C PHE A 62 16.94 -0.23 -10.70
N PHE A 63 16.01 -0.85 -11.43
CA PHE A 63 15.28 -2.00 -10.92
C PHE A 63 16.20 -3.21 -10.64
N PHE A 64 17.19 -3.46 -11.49
CA PHE A 64 18.18 -4.51 -11.25
C PHE A 64 19.00 -4.22 -9.99
N ASP A 65 19.43 -2.98 -9.78
CA ASP A 65 20.17 -2.59 -8.59
C ASP A 65 19.29 -2.69 -7.33
N LEU A 66 18.01 -2.33 -7.41
CA LEU A 66 17.03 -2.48 -6.33
C LEU A 66 16.86 -3.95 -5.91
N LYS A 67 16.86 -4.88 -6.87
CA LYS A 67 16.79 -6.32 -6.59
C LYS A 67 17.96 -6.87 -5.76
N LYS A 68 19.09 -6.20 -5.72
CA LYS A 68 20.27 -6.62 -4.91
C LYS A 68 20.03 -6.48 -3.40
N PHE A 69 19.05 -5.69 -2.99
CA PHE A 69 18.65 -5.56 -1.59
C PHE A 69 17.81 -6.72 -1.07
N ASN A 70 17.36 -7.64 -1.93
CA ASN A 70 16.65 -8.84 -1.50
C ASN A 70 17.52 -9.78 -0.62
N PRO A 71 16.89 -10.54 0.30
CA PRO A 71 15.46 -10.64 0.54
C PRO A 71 14.91 -9.49 1.40
N PHE A 72 13.75 -8.96 1.03
CA PHE A 72 13.02 -8.02 1.87
C PHE A 72 12.27 -8.74 3.01
N GLY A 73 12.12 -8.07 4.14
CA GLY A 73 11.49 -8.62 5.34
C GLY A 73 11.44 -7.60 6.50
N PRO A 74 11.17 -8.04 7.74
CA PRO A 74 10.92 -7.13 8.87
C PRO A 74 11.98 -6.06 9.12
N GLU A 75 13.27 -6.39 9.02
CA GLU A 75 14.39 -5.45 9.25
C GLU A 75 14.97 -4.88 7.94
N ASN A 76 14.38 -5.25 6.80
CA ASN A 76 14.81 -4.81 5.48
C ASN A 76 13.57 -4.63 4.61
N HIS A 77 12.82 -3.56 4.87
CA HIS A 77 11.57 -3.28 4.17
C HIS A 77 11.81 -2.99 2.69
N LYS A 78 10.84 -3.40 1.88
CA LYS A 78 10.85 -3.05 0.46
C LYS A 78 10.69 -1.52 0.35
N PRO A 79 11.57 -0.83 -0.38
CA PRO A 79 11.49 0.61 -0.51
C PRO A 79 10.18 1.07 -1.17
N VAL A 80 9.58 2.10 -0.58
CA VAL A 80 8.41 2.78 -1.09
C VAL A 80 8.83 4.11 -1.69
N PHE A 81 8.45 4.33 -2.92
CA PHE A 81 8.75 5.56 -3.66
C PHE A 81 7.50 6.40 -3.85
N ALA A 82 7.68 7.69 -4.07
CA ALA A 82 6.60 8.58 -4.47
C ALA A 82 6.91 9.28 -5.81
N THR A 83 5.88 9.45 -6.63
CA THR A 83 5.92 10.37 -7.78
C THR A 83 4.77 11.36 -7.65
N LEU A 84 5.10 12.63 -7.78
CA LEU A 84 4.13 13.71 -7.63
C LEU A 84 3.60 14.15 -9.00
N ASN A 85 2.33 14.62 -9.00
CA ASN A 85 1.70 15.19 -10.17
C ASN A 85 1.66 14.24 -11.38
N VAL A 86 1.28 12.99 -11.17
CA VAL A 86 0.96 12.06 -12.25
C VAL A 86 -0.50 12.21 -12.67
N TYR A 87 -0.83 11.76 -13.88
CA TYR A 87 -2.21 11.70 -14.36
C TYR A 87 -2.46 10.43 -15.18
N ASP A 88 -3.73 10.06 -15.33
CA ASP A 88 -4.13 8.91 -16.12
C ASP A 88 -3.88 9.15 -17.62
N TYR A 89 -3.18 8.23 -18.27
CA TYR A 89 -3.01 8.24 -19.74
C TYR A 89 -4.35 8.13 -20.49
N GLY A 90 -5.38 7.61 -19.82
CA GLY A 90 -6.73 7.43 -20.37
C GLY A 90 -7.14 5.96 -20.52
N THR A 91 -6.23 5.04 -20.30
CA THR A 91 -6.42 3.59 -20.47
C THR A 91 -6.60 2.83 -19.16
N SER A 92 -6.49 3.51 -18.01
CA SER A 92 -6.69 2.90 -16.70
C SER A 92 -8.09 2.29 -16.57
N LYS A 93 -8.18 1.10 -15.99
CA LYS A 93 -9.43 0.35 -15.88
C LYS A 93 -9.47 -0.51 -14.62
N VAL A 94 -10.70 -0.73 -14.16
CA VAL A 94 -10.97 -1.70 -13.09
C VAL A 94 -10.71 -3.11 -13.61
N VAL A 95 -10.09 -3.94 -12.80
CA VAL A 95 -9.75 -5.33 -13.07
C VAL A 95 -9.94 -6.17 -11.79
N GLY A 96 -9.76 -7.47 -11.91
CA GLY A 96 -10.01 -8.44 -10.84
C GLY A 96 -11.34 -9.14 -11.02
N ARG A 97 -11.51 -10.30 -10.36
CA ARG A 97 -12.72 -11.12 -10.49
C ARG A 97 -13.96 -10.41 -9.92
N GLU A 98 -13.75 -9.66 -8.83
CA GLU A 98 -14.78 -8.87 -8.15
C GLU A 98 -14.69 -7.37 -8.49
N GLN A 99 -13.86 -7.01 -9.49
CA GLN A 99 -13.61 -5.63 -9.91
C GLN A 99 -13.08 -4.73 -8.77
N GLU A 100 -12.21 -5.29 -7.96
CA GLU A 100 -11.66 -4.68 -6.75
C GLU A 100 -10.32 -3.96 -6.96
N HIS A 101 -9.65 -4.18 -8.11
CA HIS A 101 -8.34 -3.60 -8.41
C HIS A 101 -8.41 -2.58 -9.55
N ILE A 102 -7.37 -1.76 -9.69
CA ILE A 102 -7.22 -0.86 -10.85
C ILE A 102 -5.90 -1.17 -11.53
N LYS A 103 -5.97 -1.50 -12.83
CA LYS A 103 -4.81 -1.45 -13.70
C LYS A 103 -4.66 -0.03 -14.21
N LEU A 104 -3.48 0.54 -13.98
CA LEU A 104 -3.14 1.92 -14.26
C LEU A 104 -2.15 2.04 -15.40
N GLU A 105 -2.29 3.08 -16.19
CA GLU A 105 -1.27 3.57 -17.10
C GLU A 105 -1.14 5.07 -16.82
N LEU A 106 -0.03 5.46 -16.19
CA LEU A 106 0.17 6.78 -15.61
C LEU A 106 1.26 7.53 -16.36
N VAL A 107 1.06 8.82 -16.52
CA VAL A 107 2.04 9.76 -17.08
C VAL A 107 2.57 10.62 -15.96
N ASP A 108 3.88 10.70 -15.83
CA ASP A 108 4.54 11.68 -14.99
C ASP A 108 4.56 13.03 -15.70
N ASN A 109 3.93 14.02 -15.10
CA ASN A 109 3.79 15.37 -15.68
C ASN A 109 5.15 16.07 -15.89
N LYS A 110 6.17 15.70 -15.12
CA LYS A 110 7.51 16.32 -15.20
C LYS A 110 8.37 15.70 -16.29
N SER A 111 8.36 14.39 -16.42
CA SER A 111 9.20 13.67 -17.38
C SER A 111 8.47 13.27 -18.66
N ASN A 112 7.14 13.32 -18.69
CA ASN A 112 6.26 12.77 -19.73
C ASN A 112 6.46 11.27 -19.99
N ASN A 113 7.12 10.55 -19.08
CA ASN A 113 7.27 9.11 -19.17
C ASN A 113 6.00 8.42 -18.68
N VAL A 114 5.73 7.27 -19.27
CA VAL A 114 4.56 6.45 -18.94
C VAL A 114 5.00 5.21 -18.18
N MET A 115 4.29 4.90 -17.09
CA MET A 115 4.49 3.68 -16.31
C MET A 115 3.19 2.93 -16.09
N ASN A 116 3.28 1.61 -16.20
CA ASN A 116 2.18 0.73 -15.82
C ASN A 116 2.14 0.53 -14.31
N GLY A 117 0.94 0.48 -13.74
CA GLY A 117 0.74 0.22 -12.33
C GLY A 117 -0.46 -0.68 -12.06
N ILE A 118 -0.47 -1.24 -10.87
CA ILE A 118 -1.60 -1.98 -10.30
C ILE A 118 -1.88 -1.44 -8.89
N ALA A 119 -3.12 -1.12 -8.60
CA ALA A 119 -3.61 -0.72 -7.29
C ALA A 119 -4.58 -1.77 -6.78
N PHE A 120 -4.14 -2.60 -5.84
CA PHE A 120 -4.95 -3.67 -5.29
C PHE A 120 -5.97 -3.13 -4.29
N GLY A 121 -7.24 -3.58 -4.39
CA GLY A 121 -8.31 -3.20 -3.48
C GLY A 121 -8.76 -1.73 -3.56
N GLN A 122 -8.29 -0.96 -4.55
CA GLN A 122 -8.51 0.48 -4.63
C GLN A 122 -9.48 0.90 -5.74
N SER A 123 -10.36 0.01 -6.20
CA SER A 123 -11.29 0.30 -7.32
C SER A 123 -12.17 1.52 -7.11
N SER A 124 -12.45 1.89 -5.86
CA SER A 124 -13.19 3.11 -5.52
C SER A 124 -12.52 4.41 -6.03
N GLN A 125 -11.20 4.41 -6.20
CA GLN A 125 -10.42 5.55 -6.69
C GLN A 125 -10.56 5.79 -8.20
N VAL A 126 -11.11 4.84 -8.97
CA VAL A 126 -11.13 4.93 -10.44
C VAL A 126 -11.85 6.17 -10.96
N ARG A 127 -12.91 6.60 -10.27
CA ARG A 127 -13.65 7.81 -10.66
C ARG A 127 -12.78 9.05 -10.58
N TYR A 128 -12.02 9.17 -9.48
CA TYR A 128 -11.09 10.27 -9.27
C TYR A 128 -9.95 10.24 -10.30
N ILE A 129 -9.31 9.10 -10.50
CA ILE A 129 -8.22 8.91 -11.47
C ILE A 129 -8.64 9.36 -12.86
N LYS A 130 -9.86 9.06 -13.29
CA LYS A 130 -10.39 9.42 -14.62
C LYS A 130 -10.80 10.88 -14.79
N THR A 131 -10.71 11.71 -13.76
CA THR A 131 -11.03 13.15 -13.89
C THR A 131 -9.99 13.94 -14.67
N LYS A 132 -8.85 13.32 -15.03
CA LYS A 132 -7.69 13.97 -15.68
C LYS A 132 -7.01 15.03 -14.81
N GLN A 133 -7.36 15.13 -13.55
CA GLN A 133 -6.61 15.93 -12.58
C GLN A 133 -5.32 15.21 -12.21
N SER A 134 -4.30 15.97 -11.88
CA SER A 134 -3.06 15.39 -11.37
C SER A 134 -3.24 14.91 -9.92
N PHE A 135 -2.53 13.85 -9.59
CA PHE A 135 -2.50 13.27 -8.26
C PHE A 135 -1.09 12.78 -7.92
N ASN A 136 -0.88 12.48 -6.66
CA ASN A 136 0.36 11.91 -6.17
C ASN A 136 0.15 10.42 -5.91
N ILE A 137 1.19 9.65 -6.12
CA ILE A 137 1.18 8.20 -5.81
C ILE A 137 2.36 7.83 -4.95
N CYS A 138 2.18 6.83 -4.09
CA CYS A 138 3.29 6.08 -3.53
C CYS A 138 3.18 4.61 -3.94
N TYR A 139 4.32 3.96 -4.12
CA TYR A 139 4.39 2.65 -4.76
C TYR A 139 5.67 1.91 -4.44
N THR A 140 5.62 0.59 -4.56
CA THR A 140 6.81 -0.25 -4.72
C THR A 140 7.02 -0.60 -6.20
N ILE A 141 8.25 -0.97 -6.56
CA ILE A 141 8.60 -1.31 -7.94
C ILE A 141 8.74 -2.82 -8.06
N GLU A 142 7.96 -3.42 -8.97
CA GLU A 142 7.87 -4.86 -9.13
C GLU A 142 8.14 -5.30 -10.57
N GLU A 143 8.40 -6.60 -10.74
CA GLU A 143 8.31 -7.22 -12.06
C GLU A 143 6.85 -7.64 -12.31
N ASN A 144 6.32 -7.32 -13.48
CA ASN A 144 4.98 -7.70 -13.87
C ASN A 144 4.84 -9.22 -13.90
N SER A 145 3.97 -9.78 -13.06
CA SER A 145 3.77 -11.24 -12.94
C SER A 145 3.26 -11.90 -14.23
N HIS A 146 2.64 -11.13 -15.13
CA HIS A 146 2.08 -11.63 -16.39
C HIS A 146 2.98 -11.38 -17.59
N LYS A 147 3.96 -10.47 -17.45
CA LYS A 147 4.87 -10.10 -18.54
C LYS A 147 6.30 -10.00 -18.00
N ARG A 148 7.01 -11.13 -18.07
CA ARG A 148 8.39 -11.23 -17.59
C ARG A 148 9.28 -10.13 -18.17
N GLY A 149 10.04 -9.46 -17.31
CA GLY A 149 10.95 -8.38 -17.68
C GLY A 149 10.30 -6.99 -17.79
N GLU A 150 8.96 -6.87 -17.69
CA GLU A 150 8.28 -5.58 -17.64
C GLU A 150 8.24 -5.06 -16.20
N ILE A 151 8.67 -3.82 -15.99
CA ILE A 151 8.60 -3.14 -14.70
C ILE A 151 7.19 -2.60 -14.51
N GLN A 152 6.62 -2.83 -13.33
CA GLN A 152 5.30 -2.37 -12.94
C GLN A 152 5.34 -1.72 -11.56
N LEU A 153 4.56 -0.65 -11.37
CA LEU A 153 4.37 -0.03 -10.06
C LEU A 153 3.26 -0.76 -9.31
N GLN A 154 3.52 -1.22 -8.10
CA GLN A 154 2.48 -1.62 -7.19
C GLN A 154 2.10 -0.41 -6.35
N ILE A 155 0.93 0.15 -6.60
CA ILE A 155 0.47 1.38 -5.96
C ILE A 155 -0.04 1.06 -4.56
N GLU A 156 0.56 1.71 -3.57
CA GLU A 156 0.17 1.60 -2.16
C GLU A 156 -0.91 2.63 -1.80
N ASP A 157 -0.78 3.87 -2.30
CA ASP A 157 -1.77 4.92 -2.06
C ASP A 157 -1.80 5.96 -3.18
N ILE A 158 -2.96 6.63 -3.31
CA ILE A 158 -3.23 7.68 -4.30
C ILE A 158 -3.83 8.87 -3.57
N LYS A 159 -3.22 10.05 -3.70
CA LYS A 159 -3.69 11.30 -3.08
C LYS A 159 -3.81 12.43 -4.08
N PRO A 160 -4.80 13.33 -3.91
CA PRO A 160 -4.89 14.54 -4.71
C PRO A 160 -3.58 15.35 -4.67
N SER A 161 -3.20 15.99 -5.80
CA SER A 161 -2.11 16.96 -5.79
C SER A 161 -2.53 18.21 -4.99
N GLY A 162 -1.64 18.69 -4.12
CA GLY A 162 -1.89 19.90 -3.33
C GLY A 162 -2.17 19.68 -1.84
N PHE A 163 -1.96 18.46 -1.34
CA PHE A 163 -1.97 18.11 0.08
C PHE A 163 -0.60 17.59 0.50
#